data_0af81f7cc302acb0a345ab482d924208
#
_entry.id   0af81f7cc302acb0a345ab482d924208
#
_cell.length_a   1.000
_cell.length_b   1.000
_cell.length_c   1.000
_cell.angle_alpha   90.00
_cell.angle_beta   90.00
_cell.angle_gamma   90.00
#
_symmetry.space_group_name_H-M   'P 1'
#
loop_
_entity.id
_entity.type
_entity.pdbx_description
1 polymer ?
#
loop_
_entity_poly.entity_id
_entity_poly.type
_entity_poly.pdbx_seq_one_letter_code
_entity_poly.pdbx_strand_id
1 'polypeptide(L)'
;GGAGLSAGIVAKEKGANAVVLEKLSIPGGNTMVSGGGLNAAVEADYKKAGIEDSPQLHTKQTMAAGDFRADPALVATLCENVPQSVEWLKKVGVQFKPGIYQIYGGL
;
A
#
# COMPACT_ATOMS: atom_id res chain seq x y z
N GLY A 1 -0.02 2.62 -14.14
CA GLY A 1 0.43 1.93 -12.92
C GLY A 1 -0.62 1.99 -11.81
N GLY A 2 -0.30 1.37 -10.65
CA GLY A 2 -1.24 1.21 -9.52
C GLY A 2 -1.87 2.51 -9.03
N ALA A 3 -1.11 3.58 -8.93
CA ALA A 3 -1.65 4.87 -8.47
C ALA A 3 -2.73 5.42 -9.40
N GLY A 4 -2.50 5.39 -10.71
CA GLY A 4 -3.48 5.88 -11.69
C GLY A 4 -4.72 5.01 -11.76
N LEU A 5 -4.56 3.68 -11.66
CA LEU A 5 -5.68 2.75 -11.61
C LEU A 5 -6.52 2.95 -10.34
N SER A 6 -5.89 3.07 -9.18
CA SER A 6 -6.58 3.35 -7.91
C SER A 6 -7.34 4.67 -7.96
N ALA A 7 -6.71 5.74 -8.46
CA ALA A 7 -7.36 7.04 -8.62
C ALA A 7 -8.58 6.96 -9.55
N GLY A 8 -8.46 6.25 -10.67
CA GLY A 8 -9.57 6.05 -11.62
C GLY A 8 -10.75 5.30 -11.02
N ILE A 9 -10.48 4.24 -10.25
CA ILE A 9 -11.52 3.46 -9.55
C ILE A 9 -12.24 4.34 -8.54
N VAL A 10 -11.50 5.02 -7.66
CA VAL A 10 -12.09 5.89 -6.63
C VAL A 10 -12.88 7.06 -7.26
N ALA A 11 -12.37 7.65 -8.33
CA ALA A 11 -13.11 8.70 -9.05
C ALA A 11 -14.45 8.16 -9.58
N LYS A 12 -14.44 6.97 -10.16
CA LYS A 12 -15.67 6.33 -10.66
C LYS A 12 -16.64 5.98 -9.53
N GLU A 13 -16.15 5.43 -8.41
CA GLU A 13 -16.97 5.16 -7.22
C GLU A 13 -17.69 6.42 -6.70
N LYS A 14 -17.06 7.59 -6.88
CA LYS A 14 -17.61 8.89 -6.53
C LYS A 14 -18.49 9.52 -7.65
N GLY A 15 -18.79 8.78 -8.69
CA GLY A 15 -19.66 9.22 -9.79
C GLY A 15 -18.96 10.08 -10.86
N ALA A 16 -17.66 10.22 -10.82
CA ALA A 16 -16.93 10.95 -11.87
C ALA A 16 -16.82 10.13 -13.17
N ASN A 17 -16.85 10.83 -14.31
CA ASN A 17 -16.53 10.23 -15.60
C ASN A 17 -15.01 10.29 -15.79
N ALA A 18 -14.33 9.24 -15.40
CA ALA A 18 -12.88 9.15 -15.39
C ALA A 18 -12.34 8.24 -16.51
N VAL A 19 -11.24 8.65 -17.13
CA VAL A 19 -10.49 7.89 -18.12
C VAL A 19 -9.07 7.71 -17.63
N VAL A 20 -8.56 6.49 -17.67
CA VAL A 20 -7.16 6.18 -17.36
C VAL A 20 -6.41 5.99 -18.69
N LEU A 21 -5.42 6.83 -18.93
CA LEU A 21 -4.57 6.74 -20.12
C LEU A 21 -3.31 5.92 -19.79
N GLU A 22 -3.00 4.97 -20.66
CA GLU A 22 -1.79 4.15 -20.56
C GLU A 22 -0.92 4.34 -21.80
N LYS A 23 0.37 4.62 -21.59
CA LYS A 23 1.34 4.81 -22.68
C LYS A 23 1.78 3.49 -23.30
N LEU A 24 1.83 2.43 -22.52
CA LEU A 24 2.26 1.10 -22.94
C LEU A 24 1.08 0.27 -23.44
N SER A 25 1.36 -0.80 -24.16
CA SER A 25 0.34 -1.73 -24.67
C SER A 25 -0.39 -2.53 -23.57
N ILE A 26 0.17 -2.57 -22.36
CA ILE A 26 -0.38 -3.30 -21.21
C ILE A 26 -0.46 -2.36 -20.02
N PRO A 27 -1.62 -2.22 -19.36
CA PRO A 27 -1.75 -1.42 -18.14
C PRO A 27 -1.03 -2.06 -16.97
N GLY A 28 -0.57 -1.24 -16.02
CA GLY A 28 0.05 -1.73 -14.78
C GLY A 28 1.37 -1.03 -14.42
N GLY A 29 2.19 -0.66 -15.40
CA GLY A 29 3.47 0.03 -15.17
C GLY A 29 4.38 -0.76 -14.23
N ASN A 30 5.20 -0.08 -13.42
CA ASN A 30 6.11 -0.72 -12.47
C ASN A 30 5.40 -1.53 -11.38
N THR A 31 4.15 -1.23 -11.08
CA THR A 31 3.37 -2.01 -10.11
C THR A 31 3.21 -3.46 -10.54
N MET A 32 2.99 -3.71 -11.84
CA MET A 32 2.82 -5.06 -12.38
C MET A 32 4.10 -5.89 -12.31
N VAL A 33 5.27 -5.27 -12.41
CA VAL A 33 6.57 -5.96 -12.37
C VAL A 33 7.20 -5.97 -10.97
N SER A 34 6.52 -5.45 -9.96
CA SER A 34 6.94 -5.52 -8.56
C SER A 34 6.80 -6.93 -7.99
N GLY A 35 7.43 -7.19 -6.85
CA GLY A 35 7.31 -8.47 -6.14
C GLY A 35 5.92 -8.70 -5.49
N GLY A 36 5.01 -7.74 -5.58
CA GLY A 36 3.63 -7.85 -5.08
C GLY A 36 3.50 -7.73 -3.55
N GLY A 37 4.58 -7.40 -2.84
CA GLY A 37 4.52 -7.14 -1.40
C GLY A 37 3.88 -5.77 -1.11
N LEU A 38 3.08 -5.70 -0.06
CA LEU A 38 2.49 -4.47 0.44
C LEU A 38 2.72 -4.37 1.95
N ASN A 39 3.52 -3.39 2.37
CA ASN A 39 3.77 -3.13 3.78
C ASN A 39 2.60 -2.33 4.37
N ALA A 40 1.95 -2.87 5.39
CA ALA A 40 0.84 -2.22 6.08
C ALA A 40 0.69 -2.76 7.50
N ALA A 41 0.60 -1.88 8.48
CA ALA A 41 0.31 -2.23 9.87
C ALA A 41 -1.21 -2.45 10.05
N VAL A 42 -1.74 -3.56 9.54
CA VAL A 42 -3.16 -3.91 9.66
C VAL A 42 -3.41 -4.56 11.03
N GLU A 43 -4.16 -3.89 11.89
CA GLU A 43 -4.33 -4.26 13.30
C GLU A 43 -4.80 -5.70 13.51
N ALA A 44 -5.79 -6.15 12.74
CA ALA A 44 -6.31 -7.50 12.84
C ALA A 44 -5.25 -8.56 12.49
N ASP A 45 -4.39 -8.26 11.54
CA ASP A 45 -3.38 -9.19 11.05
C ASP A 45 -2.20 -9.29 12.01
N TYR A 46 -1.64 -8.15 12.50
CA TYR A 46 -0.51 -8.21 13.42
C TYR A 46 -0.89 -8.72 14.81
N LYS A 47 -2.09 -8.40 15.32
CA LYS A 47 -2.60 -8.97 16.57
C LYS A 47 -2.77 -10.48 16.47
N LYS A 48 -3.33 -10.98 15.38
CA LYS A 48 -3.48 -12.42 15.13
C LYS A 48 -2.13 -13.14 15.05
N ALA A 49 -1.12 -12.46 14.52
CA ALA A 49 0.24 -13.02 14.43
C ALA A 49 1.05 -12.89 15.74
N GLY A 50 0.52 -12.20 16.76
CA GLY A 50 1.24 -11.93 18.02
C GLY A 50 2.40 -10.94 17.82
N ILE A 51 2.33 -10.09 16.83
CA ILE A 51 3.35 -9.08 16.52
C ILE A 51 2.89 -7.75 17.09
N GLU A 52 3.81 -7.01 17.72
CA GLU A 52 3.59 -5.63 18.12
C GLU A 52 3.91 -4.71 16.93
N ASP A 53 2.90 -4.03 16.40
CA ASP A 53 3.03 -3.10 15.28
C ASP A 53 2.03 -1.95 15.40
N SER A 54 2.28 -0.89 14.64
CA SER A 54 1.38 0.26 14.51
C SER A 54 1.75 1.11 13.29
N PRO A 55 0.85 1.96 12.78
CA PRO A 55 1.20 2.93 11.75
C PRO A 55 2.36 3.85 12.13
N GLN A 56 2.47 4.21 13.41
CA GLN A 56 3.56 5.04 13.95
C GLN A 56 4.89 4.29 13.92
N LEU A 57 4.89 3.02 14.32
CA LEU A 57 6.08 2.17 14.24
C LEU A 57 6.50 1.97 12.79
N HIS A 58 5.56 1.70 11.90
CA HIS A 58 5.79 1.60 10.46
C HIS A 58 6.42 2.88 9.89
N THR A 59 5.91 4.06 10.27
CA THR A 59 6.50 5.36 9.88
C THR A 59 7.94 5.48 10.35
N LYS A 60 8.20 5.19 11.62
CA LYS A 60 9.54 5.27 12.21
C LYS A 60 10.53 4.33 11.51
N GLN A 61 10.14 3.10 11.28
CA GLN A 61 10.96 2.10 10.60
C GLN A 61 11.23 2.46 9.14
N THR A 62 10.21 2.96 8.42
CA THR A 62 10.36 3.41 7.03
C THR A 62 11.33 4.57 6.91
N MET A 63 11.25 5.55 7.82
CA MET A 63 12.19 6.67 7.85
C MET A 63 13.62 6.21 8.14
N ALA A 64 13.80 5.33 9.14
CA ALA A 64 15.11 4.81 9.52
C ALA A 64 15.74 3.97 8.40
N ALA A 65 14.98 3.07 7.79
CA ALA A 65 15.44 2.24 6.68
C ALA A 65 15.85 3.06 5.44
N GLY A 66 15.27 4.24 5.27
CA GLY A 66 15.61 5.19 4.20
C GLY A 66 16.67 6.22 4.59
N ASP A 67 17.45 6.01 5.66
CA ASP A 67 18.44 6.97 6.17
C ASP A 67 17.85 8.38 6.41
N PHE A 68 16.57 8.47 6.74
CA PHE A 68 15.84 9.73 6.94
C PHE A 68 15.87 10.68 5.74
N ARG A 69 16.02 10.15 4.53
CA ARG A 69 16.06 10.95 3.29
C ARG A 69 14.67 11.27 2.72
N ALA A 70 13.66 10.51 3.13
CA ALA A 70 12.30 10.70 2.65
C ALA A 70 11.65 11.92 3.33
N ASP A 71 10.65 12.49 2.66
CA ASP A 71 9.79 13.51 3.26
C ASP A 71 8.95 12.88 4.38
N PRO A 72 9.08 13.34 5.66
CA PRO A 72 8.38 12.74 6.79
C PRO A 72 6.85 12.81 6.66
N ALA A 73 6.32 13.89 6.07
CA ALA A 73 4.88 14.05 5.91
C ALA A 73 4.30 13.05 4.90
N LEU A 74 5.04 12.78 3.82
CA LEU A 74 4.64 11.78 2.83
C LEU A 74 4.71 10.35 3.40
N VAL A 75 5.75 10.05 4.17
CA VAL A 75 5.89 8.74 4.84
C VAL A 75 4.77 8.53 5.86
N ALA A 76 4.48 9.53 6.69
CA ALA A 76 3.38 9.45 7.66
C ALA A 76 2.04 9.24 6.94
N THR A 77 1.77 10.02 5.90
CA THR A 77 0.55 9.87 5.09
C THR A 77 0.40 8.45 4.53
N LEU A 78 1.48 7.87 3.99
CA LEU A 78 1.46 6.49 3.50
C LEU A 78 1.15 5.51 4.62
N CYS A 79 1.94 5.53 5.71
CA CYS A 79 1.87 4.52 6.77
C CYS A 79 0.57 4.57 7.56
N GLU A 80 -0.02 5.75 7.73
CA GLU A 80 -1.30 5.94 8.42
C GLU A 80 -2.50 5.47 7.58
N ASN A 81 -2.43 5.61 6.25
CA ASN A 81 -3.56 5.31 5.37
C ASN A 81 -3.48 3.92 4.70
N VAL A 82 -2.31 3.29 4.64
CA VAL A 82 -2.17 2.00 3.97
C VAL A 82 -3.01 0.87 4.60
N PRO A 83 -3.29 0.80 5.91
CA PRO A 83 -4.19 -0.22 6.46
C PRO A 83 -5.60 -0.15 5.85
N GLN A 84 -6.15 1.05 5.69
CA GLN A 84 -7.44 1.26 5.02
C GLN A 84 -7.37 0.92 3.52
N SER A 85 -6.23 1.20 2.89
CA SER A 85 -6.00 0.86 1.48
C SER A 85 -5.99 -0.65 1.26
N VAL A 86 -5.47 -1.45 2.21
CA VAL A 86 -5.54 -2.92 2.15
C VAL A 86 -7.00 -3.39 2.15
N GLU A 87 -7.83 -2.86 3.04
CA GLU A 87 -9.24 -3.22 3.09
C GLU A 87 -10.00 -2.80 1.82
N TRP A 88 -9.69 -1.62 1.29
CA TRP A 88 -10.24 -1.18 0.01
C TRP A 88 -9.79 -2.09 -1.15
N LEU A 89 -8.52 -2.48 -1.21
CA LEU A 89 -8.02 -3.40 -2.23
C LEU A 89 -8.72 -4.76 -2.18
N LYS A 90 -8.96 -5.31 -0.98
CA LYS A 90 -9.76 -6.54 -0.80
C LYS A 90 -11.18 -6.34 -1.35
N LYS A 91 -11.79 -5.20 -1.07
CA LYS A 91 -13.15 -4.86 -1.51
C LYS A 91 -13.26 -4.76 -3.04
N VAL A 92 -12.24 -4.25 -3.72
CA VAL A 92 -12.19 -4.18 -5.20
C VAL A 92 -11.69 -5.47 -5.85
N GLY A 93 -11.47 -6.54 -5.08
CA GLY A 93 -11.21 -7.88 -5.58
C GLY A 93 -9.75 -8.35 -5.54
N VAL A 94 -8.84 -7.59 -4.94
CA VAL A 94 -7.45 -8.04 -4.76
C VAL A 94 -7.42 -9.15 -3.71
N GLN A 95 -6.83 -10.28 -4.07
CA GLN A 95 -6.64 -11.42 -3.18
C GLN A 95 -5.22 -11.40 -2.60
N PHE A 96 -5.11 -11.21 -1.29
CA PHE A 96 -3.84 -11.34 -0.58
C PHE A 96 -3.60 -12.77 -0.15
N LYS A 97 -2.35 -13.21 -0.17
CA LYS A 97 -1.96 -14.47 0.47
C LYS A 97 -2.21 -14.37 1.98
N PRO A 98 -2.68 -15.43 2.64
CA PRO A 98 -2.91 -15.40 4.07
C PRO A 98 -1.60 -15.29 4.85
N GLY A 99 -1.64 -14.57 5.97
CA GLY A 99 -0.51 -14.39 6.88
C GLY A 99 0.30 -13.12 6.62
N ILE A 100 1.21 -12.87 7.56
CA ILE A 100 2.19 -11.79 7.46
C ILE A 100 3.52 -12.38 7.04
N TYR A 101 4.17 -11.74 6.10
CA TYR A 101 5.49 -12.15 5.60
C TYR A 101 6.48 -11.02 5.89
N GLN A 102 7.58 -11.37 6.51
CA GLN A 102 8.69 -10.44 6.65
C GLN A 102 9.39 -10.33 5.29
N ILE A 103 9.45 -9.12 4.75
CA ILE A 103 10.19 -8.79 3.54
C ILE A 103 11.46 -8.02 3.94
N TYR A 104 12.43 -7.96 3.06
CA TYR A 104 13.73 -7.34 3.30
C TYR A 104 13.67 -6.00 4.03
N GLY A 105 14.55 -5.80 5.00
CA GLY A 105 14.70 -4.55 5.72
C GLY A 105 13.65 -4.31 6.81
N GLY A 106 12.85 -5.32 7.16
CA GLY A 106 12.04 -5.28 8.38
C GLY A 106 12.94 -5.18 9.62
N LEU A 107 12.83 -4.10 10.35
CA LEU A 107 13.53 -3.90 11.64
C LEU A 107 12.75 -4.60 12.74
#